data_f28c23e04c636fde4ad317de186db7f8
#
_entry.id   f28c23e04c636fde4ad317de186db7f8
#
_cell.length_a   1.000
_cell.length_b   1.000
_cell.length_c   1.000
_cell.angle_alpha   90.00
_cell.angle_beta   90.00
_cell.angle_gamma   90.00
#
_symmetry.space_group_name_H-M   'P 1'
#
loop_
_entity.id
_entity.type
_entity.pdbx_description
1 polymer ?
#
loop_
_entity_poly.entity_id
_entity_poly.type
_entity_poly.pdbx_seq_one_letter_code
_entity_poly.pdbx_strand_id
1 'polypeptide(L)'
;MALAGGVGGAKLALGLTRTVSPSDLVIGVNTGDDECFYGLHVSPDLDTVMYTLAGLSNLETGWGLAGETFTALDMLRKYGADAWFNLGDQDLATHVRRTQLLREGATLSQVTAQLSEALGVEHTISPMSDDTVKTVIDTADGELAMQEYFVKLLAEPPVKGIRFEGAQ
;
A
#
# COMPACT_ATOMS: atom_id res chain seq x y z
N MET A 1 -5.29 1.91 -19.87
CA MET A 1 -4.73 1.61 -18.53
C MET A 1 -3.73 2.68 -18.16
N ALA A 2 -3.74 3.14 -16.91
CA ALA A 2 -2.70 4.00 -16.33
C ALA A 2 -1.93 3.22 -15.27
N LEU A 3 -0.60 3.34 -15.24
CA LEU A 3 0.22 2.72 -14.23
C LEU A 3 0.47 3.72 -13.09
N ALA A 4 0.31 3.28 -11.88
CA ALA A 4 0.47 4.10 -10.68
C ALA A 4 1.27 3.34 -9.61
N GLY A 5 1.97 4.11 -8.79
CA GLY A 5 2.66 3.68 -7.59
C GLY A 5 2.95 4.90 -6.73
N GLY A 6 2.73 4.79 -5.43
CA GLY A 6 2.94 5.87 -4.48
C GLY A 6 2.20 7.18 -4.76
N VAL A 7 2.63 8.23 -4.09
CA VAL A 7 1.97 9.56 -4.08
C VAL A 7 1.87 10.21 -5.46
N GLY A 8 2.93 10.11 -6.25
CA GLY A 8 2.96 10.70 -7.60
C GLY A 8 1.97 10.03 -8.55
N GLY A 9 1.93 8.70 -8.54
CA GLY A 9 0.99 7.89 -9.31
C GLY A 9 -0.46 8.14 -8.90
N ALA A 10 -0.74 8.26 -7.60
CA ALA A 10 -2.07 8.56 -7.08
C ALA A 10 -2.58 9.93 -7.54
N LYS A 11 -1.72 10.95 -7.57
CA LYS A 11 -2.07 12.30 -8.09
C LYS A 11 -2.37 12.27 -9.59
N LEU A 12 -1.58 11.51 -10.37
CA LEU A 12 -1.84 11.31 -11.80
C LEU A 12 -3.17 10.59 -12.01
N ALA A 13 -3.42 9.50 -11.27
CA ALA A 13 -4.66 8.76 -11.33
C ALA A 13 -5.87 9.66 -11.03
N LEU A 14 -5.81 10.46 -9.96
CA LEU A 14 -6.85 11.43 -9.62
C LEU A 14 -7.10 12.44 -10.74
N GLY A 15 -6.06 12.92 -11.39
CA GLY A 15 -6.19 13.81 -12.56
C GLY A 15 -6.91 13.14 -13.71
N LEU A 16 -6.58 11.88 -14.01
CA LEU A 16 -7.19 11.10 -15.08
C LEU A 16 -8.67 10.78 -14.80
N THR A 17 -9.05 10.46 -13.56
CA THR A 17 -10.45 10.16 -13.21
C THR A 17 -11.39 11.35 -13.41
N ARG A 18 -10.87 12.57 -13.47
CA ARG A 18 -11.66 13.79 -13.76
C ARG A 18 -11.95 13.99 -15.24
N THR A 19 -11.27 13.26 -16.12
CA THR A 19 -11.32 13.48 -17.56
C THR A 19 -11.67 12.22 -18.37
N VAL A 20 -11.50 11.05 -17.76
CA VAL A 20 -11.75 9.75 -18.40
C VAL A 20 -12.84 9.03 -17.62
N SER A 21 -13.80 8.43 -18.32
CA SER A 21 -14.90 7.72 -17.67
C SER A 21 -14.43 6.45 -16.98
N PRO A 22 -15.13 5.98 -15.93
CA PRO A 22 -14.77 4.74 -15.23
C PRO A 22 -14.69 3.51 -16.15
N SER A 23 -15.50 3.44 -17.21
CA SER A 23 -15.48 2.34 -18.19
C SER A 23 -14.21 2.30 -19.04
N ASP A 24 -13.52 3.42 -19.18
CA ASP A 24 -12.42 3.59 -20.14
C ASP A 24 -11.05 3.66 -19.45
N LEU A 25 -11.01 3.62 -18.10
CA LEU A 25 -9.80 3.74 -17.33
C LEU A 25 -9.67 2.63 -16.29
N VAL A 26 -8.62 1.86 -16.39
CA VAL A 26 -8.13 0.96 -15.32
C VAL A 26 -6.81 1.52 -14.80
N ILE A 27 -6.68 1.58 -13.49
CA ILE A 27 -5.47 2.04 -12.81
C ILE A 27 -4.73 0.82 -12.27
N GLY A 28 -3.64 0.44 -12.95
CA GLY A 28 -2.75 -0.64 -12.52
C GLY A 28 -1.78 -0.13 -11.46
N VAL A 29 -1.77 -0.74 -10.28
CA VAL A 29 -0.98 -0.25 -9.14
C VAL A 29 0.06 -1.26 -8.73
N ASN A 30 1.27 -0.76 -8.43
CA ASN A 30 2.40 -1.56 -7.96
C ASN A 30 2.03 -2.37 -6.71
N THR A 31 2.56 -3.59 -6.64
CA THR A 31 2.46 -4.50 -5.48
C THR A 31 3.84 -4.99 -5.00
N GLY A 32 4.91 -4.52 -5.63
CA GLY A 32 6.27 -4.93 -5.28
C GLY A 32 6.78 -4.35 -3.95
N ASP A 33 6.01 -3.45 -3.33
CA ASP A 33 6.25 -2.87 -2.01
C ASP A 33 5.30 -3.40 -0.92
N ASP A 34 4.43 -4.36 -1.29
CA ASP A 34 3.54 -5.02 -0.33
C ASP A 34 4.37 -5.75 0.74
N GLU A 35 3.93 -5.62 1.99
CA GLU A 35 4.67 -6.15 3.14
C GLU A 35 3.70 -6.63 4.23
N CYS A 36 4.21 -7.45 5.15
CA CYS A 36 3.46 -7.91 6.31
C CYS A 36 3.93 -7.17 7.57
N PHE A 37 3.09 -6.27 8.08
CA PHE A 37 3.33 -5.58 9.35
C PHE A 37 2.34 -6.03 10.41
N TYR A 38 2.85 -6.41 11.57
CA TYR A 38 2.03 -6.86 12.72
C TYR A 38 1.09 -8.03 12.38
N GLY A 39 1.48 -8.88 11.41
CA GLY A 39 0.65 -9.98 10.91
C GLY A 39 -0.46 -9.56 9.94
N LEU A 40 -0.48 -8.32 9.50
CA LEU A 40 -1.43 -7.76 8.55
C LEU A 40 -0.77 -7.54 7.19
N HIS A 41 -1.48 -7.85 6.11
CA HIS A 41 -1.08 -7.52 4.76
C HIS A 41 -1.31 -6.03 4.49
N VAL A 42 -0.24 -5.33 4.20
CA VAL A 42 -0.20 -3.89 3.89
C VAL A 42 0.23 -3.71 2.44
N SER A 43 -0.54 -2.95 1.67
CA SER A 43 -0.26 -2.64 0.26
C SER A 43 -0.17 -1.11 0.10
N PRO A 44 1.00 -0.51 0.41
CA PRO A 44 1.11 0.95 0.56
C PRO A 44 0.71 1.74 -0.68
N ASP A 45 1.09 1.27 -1.87
CA ASP A 45 0.77 1.94 -3.13
C ASP A 45 -0.71 1.82 -3.48
N LEU A 46 -1.32 0.63 -3.28
CA LEU A 46 -2.76 0.41 -3.47
C LEU A 46 -3.57 1.32 -2.55
N ASP A 47 -3.19 1.41 -1.27
CA ASP A 47 -3.87 2.22 -0.26
C ASP A 47 -3.76 3.70 -0.59
N THR A 48 -2.57 4.17 -0.96
CA THR A 48 -2.35 5.56 -1.36
C THR A 48 -3.22 5.95 -2.55
N VAL A 49 -3.32 5.09 -3.57
CA VAL A 49 -4.19 5.35 -4.75
C VAL A 49 -5.66 5.30 -4.34
N MET A 50 -6.08 4.28 -3.62
CA MET A 50 -7.47 4.09 -3.20
C MET A 50 -7.96 5.26 -2.33
N TYR A 51 -7.19 5.65 -1.30
CA TYR A 51 -7.54 6.78 -0.43
C TYR A 51 -7.54 8.12 -1.17
N THR A 52 -6.63 8.30 -2.13
CA THR A 52 -6.59 9.51 -2.96
C THR A 52 -7.83 9.61 -3.83
N LEU A 53 -8.26 8.54 -4.48
CA LEU A 53 -9.45 8.53 -5.33
C LEU A 53 -10.75 8.65 -4.52
N ALA A 54 -10.76 8.11 -3.31
CA ALA A 54 -11.88 8.26 -2.36
C ALA A 54 -11.95 9.66 -1.70
N GLY A 55 -10.95 10.52 -1.91
CA GLY A 55 -10.89 11.84 -1.26
C GLY A 55 -10.59 11.79 0.24
N LEU A 56 -10.04 10.69 0.73
CA LEU A 56 -9.75 10.43 2.14
C LEU A 56 -8.28 10.59 2.51
N SER A 57 -7.38 10.74 1.52
CA SER A 57 -5.95 10.82 1.75
C SER A 57 -5.53 12.04 2.56
N ASN A 58 -4.48 11.89 3.36
CA ASN A 58 -3.83 13.00 4.02
C ASN A 58 -3.03 13.81 2.99
N LEU A 59 -3.45 15.05 2.74
CA LEU A 59 -2.83 15.92 1.72
C LEU A 59 -1.46 16.48 2.16
N GLU A 60 -1.18 16.51 3.46
CA GLU A 60 0.08 17.03 4.00
C GLU A 60 1.21 16.02 3.83
N THR A 61 0.95 14.76 4.19
CA THR A 61 1.92 13.65 4.03
C THR A 61 1.93 13.07 2.62
N GLY A 62 0.79 13.12 1.94
CA GLY A 62 0.55 12.50 0.64
C GLY A 62 0.24 11.01 0.71
N TRP A 63 0.27 10.39 1.89
CA TRP A 63 -0.06 8.99 2.15
C TRP A 63 -0.89 8.86 3.44
N GLY A 64 -1.55 7.72 3.62
CA GLY A 64 -2.43 7.45 4.75
C GLY A 64 -3.73 8.25 4.69
N LEU A 65 -4.57 8.09 5.70
CA LEU A 65 -5.87 8.75 5.82
C LEU A 65 -5.75 10.11 6.53
N ALA A 66 -6.61 11.05 6.19
CA ALA A 66 -6.69 12.32 6.89
C ALA A 66 -7.31 12.12 8.29
N GLY A 67 -6.80 12.86 9.29
CA GLY A 67 -7.34 12.82 10.64
C GLY A 67 -7.04 11.54 11.42
N GLU A 68 -5.98 10.82 11.05
CA GLU A 68 -5.55 9.60 11.73
C GLU A 68 -5.13 9.85 13.19
N THR A 69 -5.36 8.81 14.00
CA THR A 69 -4.76 8.64 15.32
C THR A 69 -3.89 7.37 15.32
N PHE A 70 -3.05 7.19 16.34
CA PHE A 70 -2.08 6.09 16.42
C PHE A 70 -2.19 5.33 17.76
N THR A 71 -3.38 5.29 18.34
CA THR A 71 -3.63 4.71 19.66
C THR A 71 -3.32 3.22 19.70
N ALA A 72 -3.69 2.47 18.66
CA ALA A 72 -3.38 1.05 18.55
C ALA A 72 -1.88 0.81 18.43
N LEU A 73 -1.17 1.61 17.66
CA LEU A 73 0.27 1.52 17.49
C LEU A 73 1.01 1.81 18.80
N ASP A 74 0.55 2.81 19.57
CA ASP A 74 1.10 3.12 20.89
C ASP A 74 0.89 1.98 21.89
N MET A 75 -0.24 1.26 21.79
CA MET A 75 -0.47 0.07 22.60
C MET A 75 0.44 -1.08 22.19
N LEU A 76 0.68 -1.29 20.88
CA LEU A 76 1.64 -2.29 20.42
C LEU A 76 3.05 -2.02 20.96
N ARG A 77 3.48 -0.76 20.96
CA ARG A 77 4.77 -0.37 21.58
C ARG A 77 4.83 -0.68 23.07
N LYS A 78 3.74 -0.42 23.82
CA LYS A 78 3.65 -0.77 25.25
C LYS A 78 3.73 -2.27 25.50
N TYR A 79 3.26 -3.09 24.56
CA TYR A 79 3.39 -4.54 24.62
C TYR A 79 4.75 -5.05 24.14
N GLY A 80 5.68 -4.16 23.79
CA GLY A 80 7.05 -4.51 23.39
C GLY A 80 7.20 -4.86 21.90
N ALA A 81 6.21 -4.57 21.06
CA ALA A 81 6.35 -4.76 19.62
C ALA A 81 7.29 -3.70 19.02
N ASP A 82 8.12 -4.08 18.04
CA ASP A 82 8.92 -3.16 17.22
C ASP A 82 7.98 -2.46 16.19
N ALA A 83 7.24 -1.47 16.68
CA ALA A 83 6.22 -0.76 15.91
C ALA A 83 6.80 0.49 15.23
N TRP A 84 7.75 0.29 14.32
CA TRP A 84 8.41 1.37 13.57
C TRP A 84 7.58 1.82 12.35
N PHE A 85 6.85 0.91 11.70
CA PHE A 85 6.01 1.26 10.56
C PHE A 85 4.70 1.87 11.05
N ASN A 86 4.47 3.13 10.69
CA ASN A 86 3.31 3.87 11.18
C ASN A 86 2.04 3.48 10.41
N LEU A 87 1.12 2.82 11.11
CA LEU A 87 -0.24 2.56 10.65
C LEU A 87 -1.22 3.34 11.52
N GLY A 88 -2.05 4.16 10.93
CA GLY A 88 -3.12 4.88 11.63
C GLY A 88 -4.24 3.95 12.09
N ASP A 89 -5.06 4.38 13.03
CA ASP A 89 -6.13 3.55 13.61
C ASP A 89 -7.23 3.24 12.58
N GLN A 90 -7.54 4.16 11.65
CA GLN A 90 -8.47 3.93 10.55
C GLN A 90 -7.85 3.08 9.45
N ASP A 91 -6.59 3.35 9.10
CA ASP A 91 -5.81 2.59 8.13
C ASP A 91 -5.67 1.11 8.57
N LEU A 92 -5.49 0.87 9.88
CA LEU A 92 -5.52 -0.48 10.46
C LEU A 92 -6.78 -1.26 10.09
N ALA A 93 -7.94 -0.62 10.02
CA ALA A 93 -9.18 -1.29 9.64
C ALA A 93 -9.13 -1.83 8.19
N THR A 94 -8.52 -1.08 7.27
CA THR A 94 -8.27 -1.52 5.90
C THR A 94 -7.38 -2.77 5.87
N HIS A 95 -6.26 -2.76 6.60
CA HIS A 95 -5.33 -3.90 6.64
C HIS A 95 -5.93 -5.13 7.32
N VAL A 96 -6.69 -4.94 8.41
CA VAL A 96 -7.43 -6.03 9.06
C VAL A 96 -8.41 -6.67 8.08
N ARG A 97 -9.23 -5.86 7.40
CA ARG A 97 -10.22 -6.37 6.45
C ARG A 97 -9.57 -7.04 5.24
N ARG A 98 -8.53 -6.43 4.66
CA ARG A 98 -7.75 -7.05 3.57
C ARG A 98 -7.18 -8.38 3.99
N THR A 99 -6.50 -8.44 5.13
CA THR A 99 -5.88 -9.67 5.63
C THR A 99 -6.91 -10.76 5.87
N GLN A 100 -8.08 -10.41 6.43
CA GLN A 100 -9.17 -11.36 6.62
C GLN A 100 -9.61 -11.95 5.28
N LEU A 101 -9.94 -11.13 4.30
CA LEU A 101 -10.43 -11.59 2.98
C LEU A 101 -9.40 -12.44 2.25
N LEU A 102 -8.12 -12.06 2.28
CA LEU A 102 -7.04 -12.88 1.70
C LEU A 102 -6.94 -14.26 2.37
N ARG A 103 -7.07 -14.33 3.70
CA ARG A 103 -7.10 -15.60 4.44
C ARG A 103 -8.33 -16.46 4.13
N GLU A 104 -9.42 -15.82 3.78
CA GLU A 104 -10.66 -16.48 3.32
C GLU A 104 -10.56 -16.98 1.87
N GLY A 105 -9.45 -16.71 1.18
CA GLY A 105 -9.16 -17.21 -0.17
C GLY A 105 -9.50 -16.22 -1.30
N ALA A 106 -9.85 -14.99 -0.99
CA ALA A 106 -10.01 -13.96 -2.01
C ALA A 106 -8.64 -13.56 -2.60
N THR A 107 -8.59 -13.18 -3.88
CA THR A 107 -7.39 -12.61 -4.49
C THR A 107 -7.22 -11.14 -4.10
N LEU A 108 -6.00 -10.60 -4.24
CA LEU A 108 -5.74 -9.18 -3.96
C LEU A 108 -6.60 -8.25 -4.84
N SER A 109 -6.82 -8.64 -6.10
CA SER A 109 -7.71 -7.92 -7.03
C SER A 109 -9.15 -7.88 -6.53
N GLN A 110 -9.67 -9.01 -6.02
CA GLN A 110 -11.03 -9.07 -5.47
C GLN A 110 -11.15 -8.23 -4.20
N VAL A 111 -10.15 -8.29 -3.32
CA VAL A 111 -10.12 -7.50 -2.09
C VAL A 111 -10.04 -6.00 -2.41
N THR A 112 -9.17 -5.61 -3.34
CA THR A 112 -9.02 -4.22 -3.77
C THR A 112 -10.33 -3.67 -4.34
N ALA A 113 -11.02 -4.46 -5.17
CA ALA A 113 -12.33 -4.07 -5.71
C ALA A 113 -13.36 -3.84 -4.60
N GLN A 114 -13.48 -4.76 -3.62
CA GLN A 114 -14.41 -4.62 -2.51
C GLN A 114 -14.12 -3.39 -1.64
N LEU A 115 -12.86 -3.14 -1.32
CA LEU A 115 -12.46 -1.99 -0.51
C LEU A 115 -12.70 -0.68 -1.25
N SER A 116 -12.36 -0.63 -2.54
CA SER A 116 -12.58 0.54 -3.40
C SER A 116 -14.07 0.88 -3.52
N GLU A 117 -14.92 -0.11 -3.76
CA GLU A 117 -16.38 0.05 -3.81
C GLU A 117 -16.92 0.59 -2.48
N ALA A 118 -16.49 0.03 -1.35
CA ALA A 118 -16.91 0.47 -0.02
C ALA A 118 -16.53 1.93 0.27
N LEU A 119 -15.45 2.44 -0.33
CA LEU A 119 -15.02 3.83 -0.22
C LEU A 119 -15.60 4.74 -1.33
N GLY A 120 -16.48 4.22 -2.18
CA GLY A 120 -17.13 4.99 -3.25
C GLY A 120 -16.22 5.31 -4.43
N VAL A 121 -15.15 4.56 -4.65
CA VAL A 121 -14.28 4.72 -5.82
C VAL A 121 -14.94 4.04 -7.02
N GLU A 122 -15.26 4.83 -8.04
CA GLU A 122 -15.95 4.35 -9.25
C GLU A 122 -15.01 3.72 -10.28
N HIS A 123 -13.76 4.17 -10.30
CA HIS A 123 -12.75 3.69 -11.26
C HIS A 123 -12.12 2.39 -10.77
N THR A 124 -11.84 1.49 -11.71
CA THR A 124 -11.18 0.22 -11.38
C THR A 124 -9.73 0.44 -10.98
N ILE A 125 -9.41 0.06 -9.75
CA ILE A 125 -8.04 -0.10 -9.26
C ILE A 125 -7.69 -1.58 -9.34
N SER A 126 -6.59 -1.90 -10.03
CA SER A 126 -6.12 -3.27 -10.21
C SER A 126 -4.70 -3.41 -9.69
N PRO A 127 -4.43 -4.30 -8.74
CA PRO A 127 -3.05 -4.65 -8.40
C PRO A 127 -2.34 -5.22 -9.64
N MET A 128 -1.05 -4.98 -9.76
CA MET A 128 -0.25 -5.49 -10.90
C MET A 128 -0.12 -7.01 -10.88
N SER A 129 -0.28 -7.64 -9.71
CA SER A 129 -0.28 -9.08 -9.53
C SER A 129 -1.18 -9.48 -8.36
N ASP A 130 -1.81 -10.65 -8.47
CA ASP A 130 -2.45 -11.35 -7.33
C ASP A 130 -1.45 -12.25 -6.60
N ASP A 131 -0.29 -12.51 -7.21
CA ASP A 131 0.79 -13.26 -6.58
C ASP A 131 1.57 -12.36 -5.62
N THR A 132 2.14 -12.97 -4.58
CA THR A 132 3.01 -12.24 -3.65
C THR A 132 4.33 -11.90 -4.34
N VAL A 133 4.53 -10.63 -4.65
CA VAL A 133 5.79 -10.10 -5.19
C VAL A 133 6.43 -9.20 -4.14
N LYS A 134 7.74 -9.41 -3.89
CA LYS A 134 8.50 -8.60 -2.95
C LYS A 134 9.70 -7.98 -3.62
N THR A 135 9.92 -6.70 -3.37
CA THR A 135 11.17 -6.04 -3.72
C THR A 135 12.17 -6.23 -2.59
N VAL A 136 13.28 -6.87 -2.90
CA VAL A 136 14.39 -7.07 -1.97
C VAL A 136 15.56 -6.20 -2.41
N ILE A 137 16.13 -5.47 -1.47
CA ILE A 137 17.25 -4.55 -1.67
C ILE A 137 18.49 -5.17 -1.02
N ASP A 138 19.49 -5.50 -1.84
CA ASP A 138 20.76 -6.04 -1.38
C ASP A 138 21.69 -4.89 -1.00
N THR A 139 22.18 -4.91 0.25
CA THR A 139 23.14 -3.92 0.78
C THR A 139 24.44 -4.58 1.22
N ALA A 140 25.37 -3.79 1.73
CA ALA A 140 26.61 -4.31 2.31
C ALA A 140 26.36 -5.11 3.60
N ASP A 141 25.33 -4.73 4.36
CA ASP A 141 25.01 -5.25 5.68
C ASP A 141 23.93 -6.35 5.64
N GLY A 142 23.43 -6.69 4.44
CA GLY A 142 22.43 -7.73 4.23
C GLY A 142 21.29 -7.30 3.33
N GLU A 143 20.28 -8.16 3.27
CA GLU A 143 19.06 -7.96 2.50
C GLU A 143 18.04 -7.18 3.33
N LEU A 144 17.35 -6.22 2.69
CA LEU A 144 16.32 -5.40 3.29
C LEU A 144 15.05 -5.47 2.47
N ALA A 145 13.89 -5.46 3.14
CA ALA A 145 12.61 -5.20 2.49
C ALA A 145 12.55 -3.74 2.02
N MET A 146 11.75 -3.47 1.00
CA MET A 146 11.65 -2.14 0.41
C MET A 146 11.23 -1.07 1.44
N GLN A 147 10.24 -1.36 2.26
CA GLN A 147 9.76 -0.43 3.28
C GLN A 147 10.80 -0.22 4.40
N GLU A 148 11.52 -1.25 4.78
CA GLU A 148 12.61 -1.11 5.75
C GLU A 148 13.73 -0.20 5.21
N TYR A 149 14.13 -0.39 3.94
CA TYR A 149 15.15 0.43 3.31
C TYR A 149 14.74 1.91 3.19
N PHE A 150 13.54 2.18 2.63
CA PHE A 150 13.12 3.55 2.37
C PHE A 150 12.58 4.29 3.60
N VAL A 151 11.80 3.61 4.45
CA VAL A 151 11.09 4.26 5.55
C VAL A 151 11.88 4.19 6.86
N LYS A 152 12.43 3.03 7.22
CA LYS A 152 13.17 2.87 8.47
C LYS A 152 14.58 3.40 8.38
N LEU A 153 15.28 3.10 7.27
CA LEU A 153 16.69 3.44 7.07
C LEU A 153 16.91 4.65 6.15
N LEU A 154 15.83 5.31 5.70
CA LEU A 154 15.86 6.55 4.91
C LEU A 154 16.78 6.46 3.66
N ALA A 155 16.89 5.28 3.07
CA ALA A 155 17.74 4.97 1.92
C ALA A 155 19.25 5.25 2.15
N GLU A 156 19.71 5.26 3.41
CA GLU A 156 21.11 5.53 3.73
C GLU A 156 22.08 4.41 3.31
N PRO A 157 21.74 3.09 3.47
CA PRO A 157 22.66 2.03 3.09
C PRO A 157 22.94 2.01 1.58
N PRO A 158 24.21 1.87 1.15
CA PRO A 158 24.52 1.73 -0.28
C PRO A 158 23.92 0.46 -0.88
N VAL A 159 23.16 0.63 -1.96
CA VAL A 159 22.52 -0.48 -2.69
C VAL A 159 23.57 -1.19 -3.55
N LYS A 160 23.63 -2.52 -3.46
CA LYS A 160 24.42 -3.41 -4.32
C LYS A 160 23.58 -4.01 -5.46
N GLY A 161 22.32 -4.27 -5.20
CA GLY A 161 21.39 -4.85 -6.16
C GLY A 161 19.95 -4.74 -5.70
N ILE A 162 19.05 -4.93 -6.65
CA ILE A 162 17.60 -5.00 -6.40
C ILE A 162 17.10 -6.24 -7.13
N ARG A 163 16.28 -7.05 -6.46
CA ARG A 163 15.62 -8.20 -7.07
C ARG A 163 14.14 -8.25 -6.67
N PHE A 164 13.38 -8.95 -7.49
CA PHE A 164 11.95 -9.15 -7.26
C PHE A 164 11.72 -10.64 -6.99
N GLU A 165 11.31 -10.98 -5.79
CA GLU A 165 10.93 -12.33 -5.39
C GLU A 165 9.46 -12.57 -5.69
N GLY A 166 9.12 -13.75 -6.22
CA GLY A 166 7.74 -14.10 -6.60
C GLY A 166 7.30 -13.58 -7.97
N ALA A 167 8.07 -12.71 -8.62
CA ALA A 167 7.80 -12.31 -9.99
C ALA A 167 8.21 -13.46 -10.95
N GLN A 168 7.26 -13.94 -11.78
CA GLN A 168 7.50 -14.95 -12.83
C GLN A 168 7.37 -14.34 -14.22
#